data_fb410ed08ecf8e3fc03b02a0d3bf69df
#
_entry.id   fb410ed08ecf8e3fc03b02a0d3bf69df
#
_cell.length_a   1.000
_cell.length_b   1.000
_cell.length_c   1.000
_cell.angle_alpha   90.00
_cell.angle_beta   90.00
_cell.angle_gamma   90.00
#
_symmetry.space_group_name_H-M   'P 1'
#
loop_
_entity.id
_entity.type
_entity.pdbx_description
1 polymer ?
#
loop_
_entity_poly.entity_id
_entity_poly.type
_entity_poly.pdbx_seq_one_letter_code
_entity_poly.pdbx_strand_id
1 'polypeptide(L)'
;MPYKKQKAIRSNNNKCHLRPNDRFGFNIVNMKTRQSIFLFLMLLSTVAGAQTLTRRAYPTPKVTPEVRHIRSMMKSIRVDASGVTLPLAVDNSKNKFFPPVINQDGGSCAQASSIGYVFTYEINRLLDRNASASADNRFAYKFSWNMLNDGEDQGGFAEQGFYLAQRYGMMTESDYGNSGLYQFRWATGYDKYLRAMHYRVKEILEFNAADIATLKRWLYDAADGSATGGLLTFSSQSSGWTINDHYDGPSKTGYHSLLTQLATTGAHAMTIVGYDDLVEFNDPDGKMHKGAFIVCNSWGTFSHDKGRFYLPYWFFTDHQHTDLSLSSQMQAVRVTTYEPKAVFKIKIKYNSRNDLSFGTAFRTDGNTTSTPQYSYAQAFFNAGGDHPMQGQYLGNEIEIAIDASNGVTAASADGDMFFLAVKKAAIGKTVGDGTVEAVSLVDFRGAEPVEYKCVSSALPTAVKPGVTAFYVQPSDNRKSNYTVSASPYKYVENGTVSSRTFGIRTADGKTKKMKFGNMSPDGQSLDIRYE
;
A
#
# COMPACT_ATOMS: atom_id res chain seq x y z
N MET A 1 -24.45 7.34 59.68
CA MET A 1 -24.47 8.66 60.33
C MET A 1 -23.25 9.45 59.96
N PRO A 2 -23.29 10.78 59.77
CA PRO A 2 -24.27 11.59 59.06
C PRO A 2 -23.65 12.49 57.95
N TYR A 3 -24.43 12.85 56.95
CA TYR A 3 -24.96 14.19 56.60
C TYR A 3 -23.96 15.34 56.36
N LYS A 4 -23.97 15.98 55.23
CA LYS A 4 -24.64 17.20 54.71
C LYS A 4 -23.71 17.89 53.70
N LYS A 5 -24.04 18.63 52.67
CA LYS A 5 -25.20 19.38 52.19
C LYS A 5 -24.95 19.86 50.74
N GLN A 6 -26.02 19.94 50.01
CA GLN A 6 -26.16 20.67 48.72
C GLN A 6 -25.94 22.17 48.86
N LYS A 7 -25.45 22.83 47.82
CA LYS A 7 -25.83 24.21 47.50
C LYS A 7 -25.94 24.42 45.99
N ALA A 8 -27.15 24.71 45.59
CA ALA A 8 -27.49 25.29 44.29
C ALA A 8 -27.24 26.80 44.30
N ILE A 9 -26.78 27.36 43.18
CA ILE A 9 -26.85 28.81 42.92
C ILE A 9 -27.41 29.03 41.53
N ARG A 10 -28.35 29.96 41.50
CA ARG A 10 -29.34 30.34 40.51
C ARG A 10 -28.74 31.05 39.28
N SER A 11 -29.47 30.92 38.18
CA SER A 11 -29.50 31.73 36.98
C SER A 11 -29.66 33.24 37.25
N ASN A 12 -28.99 34.08 36.46
CA ASN A 12 -29.47 35.44 36.21
C ASN A 12 -29.37 35.76 34.72
N ASN A 13 -30.52 35.90 34.12
CA ASN A 13 -30.76 36.53 32.84
C ASN A 13 -30.59 38.03 32.98
N ASN A 14 -29.78 38.66 32.13
CA ASN A 14 -29.90 40.07 31.85
C ASN A 14 -29.92 40.33 30.34
N LYS A 15 -31.08 40.68 29.86
CA LYS A 15 -31.33 41.31 28.55
C LYS A 15 -30.76 42.72 28.59
N CYS A 16 -29.96 43.10 27.61
CA CYS A 16 -29.65 44.50 27.31
C CYS A 16 -30.24 44.90 25.96
N HIS A 17 -31.09 45.94 26.01
CA HIS A 17 -31.72 46.62 24.89
C HIS A 17 -30.68 47.47 24.10
N LEU A 18 -30.71 47.36 22.78
CA LEU A 18 -30.07 48.30 21.88
C LEU A 18 -30.93 49.52 21.67
N ARG A 19 -30.37 50.74 21.82
CA ARG A 19 -30.91 52.00 21.30
C ARG A 19 -30.04 52.47 20.11
N PRO A 20 -30.63 53.09 19.07
CA PRO A 20 -29.92 53.57 17.91
C PRO A 20 -29.44 55.05 18.09
N ASN A 21 -28.40 55.37 17.36
CA ASN A 21 -27.79 56.68 17.12
C ASN A 21 -26.61 57.05 18.01
N ASP A 22 -25.41 56.84 17.41
CA ASP A 22 -24.36 57.84 17.50
C ASP A 22 -23.40 57.68 16.29
N ARG A 23 -23.30 58.78 15.55
CA ARG A 23 -22.36 58.98 14.45
C ARG A 23 -20.97 59.10 15.06
N PHE A 24 -20.02 58.23 14.65
CA PHE A 24 -18.61 58.50 14.89
C PHE A 24 -17.83 58.56 13.57
N GLY A 25 -17.09 59.68 13.50
CA GLY A 25 -16.31 60.10 12.38
C GLY A 25 -15.13 59.13 12.06
N PHE A 26 -14.88 59.01 10.79
CA PHE A 26 -13.69 58.32 10.29
C PHE A 26 -12.44 59.16 10.61
N ASN A 27 -11.62 58.69 11.53
CA ASN A 27 -10.25 59.17 11.68
C ASN A 27 -9.35 58.40 10.72
N ILE A 28 -8.74 59.14 9.82
CA ILE A 28 -7.70 58.65 8.88
C ILE A 28 -6.50 58.19 9.71
N VAL A 29 -6.37 56.88 9.92
CA VAL A 29 -5.17 56.27 10.46
C VAL A 29 -4.17 56.11 9.32
N ASN A 30 -3.03 56.73 9.55
CA ASN A 30 -1.88 56.96 8.68
C ASN A 30 -1.51 55.72 7.83
N MET A 31 -1.46 55.88 6.52
CA MET A 31 -1.10 54.86 5.52
C MET A 31 0.27 54.21 5.76
N LYS A 32 1.15 54.84 6.51
CA LYS A 32 2.49 54.30 6.85
C LYS A 32 2.43 53.13 7.82
N THR A 33 1.45 53.06 8.71
CA THR A 33 1.32 51.99 9.69
C THR A 33 0.77 50.71 9.03
N ARG A 34 -0.06 50.82 7.97
CA ARG A 34 -0.55 49.67 7.21
C ARG A 34 0.53 49.02 6.37
N GLN A 35 1.44 49.79 5.80
CA GLN A 35 2.57 49.22 5.04
C GLN A 35 3.57 48.52 5.96
N SER A 36 3.80 48.99 7.18
CA SER A 36 4.68 48.34 8.16
C SER A 36 4.09 47.04 8.69
N ILE A 37 2.76 46.96 8.88
CA ILE A 37 2.08 45.70 9.30
C ILE A 37 2.06 44.70 8.15
N PHE A 38 1.89 45.12 6.90
CA PHE A 38 1.94 44.26 5.74
C PHE A 38 3.35 43.71 5.48
N LEU A 39 4.38 44.53 5.67
CA LEU A 39 5.79 44.14 5.57
C LEU A 39 6.18 43.18 6.73
N PHE A 40 5.66 43.41 7.93
CA PHE A 40 5.90 42.51 9.08
C PHE A 40 5.16 41.16 8.93
N LEU A 41 3.96 41.17 8.35
CA LEU A 41 3.24 39.93 8.01
C LEU A 41 3.87 39.19 6.81
N MET A 42 4.43 39.90 5.82
CA MET A 42 5.21 39.26 4.76
C MET A 42 6.56 38.73 5.26
N LEU A 43 7.23 39.39 6.19
CA LEU A 43 8.45 38.86 6.82
C LEU A 43 8.18 37.68 7.74
N LEU A 44 7.02 37.63 8.41
CA LEU A 44 6.59 36.45 9.17
C LEU A 44 6.20 35.27 8.26
N SER A 45 5.67 35.52 7.07
CA SER A 45 5.35 34.47 6.11
C SER A 45 6.59 33.91 5.38
N THR A 46 7.66 34.70 5.26
CA THR A 46 8.93 34.20 4.68
C THR A 46 9.81 33.47 5.69
N VAL A 47 9.64 33.72 7.00
CA VAL A 47 10.34 32.95 8.06
C VAL A 47 9.63 31.63 8.37
N ALA A 48 8.33 31.50 8.05
CA ALA A 48 7.59 30.22 8.18
C ALA A 48 7.93 29.20 7.08
N GLY A 49 8.71 29.57 6.04
CA GLY A 49 9.08 28.71 4.92
C GLY A 49 10.41 27.98 5.05
N ALA A 50 11.18 28.21 6.12
CA ALA A 50 12.46 27.55 6.35
C ALA A 50 12.47 26.74 7.65
N GLN A 51 11.39 26.03 7.94
CA GLN A 51 11.53 24.83 8.77
C GLN A 51 12.21 23.80 7.87
N THR A 52 13.52 23.68 7.98
CA THR A 52 14.24 22.45 7.69
C THR A 52 13.50 21.38 8.50
N LEU A 53 12.63 20.63 7.85
CA LEU A 53 12.04 19.43 8.40
C LEU A 53 13.23 18.50 8.68
N THR A 54 13.79 18.60 9.89
CA THR A 54 14.71 17.58 10.40
C THR A 54 13.92 16.29 10.45
N ARG A 55 14.04 15.48 9.38
CA ARG A 55 13.40 14.20 9.34
C ARG A 55 13.95 13.35 10.47
N ARG A 56 13.04 12.74 11.22
CA ARG A 56 13.40 11.85 12.33
C ARG A 56 14.32 10.75 11.82
N ALA A 57 15.49 10.60 12.43
CA ALA A 57 16.36 9.46 12.17
C ALA A 57 15.71 8.20 12.75
N TYR A 58 15.49 7.19 11.92
CA TYR A 58 14.97 5.91 12.34
C TYR A 58 16.14 4.96 12.64
N PRO A 59 16.05 4.15 13.71
CA PRO A 59 17.04 3.11 13.94
C PRO A 59 16.93 2.03 12.85
N THR A 60 18.01 1.31 12.63
CA THR A 60 17.99 0.13 11.75
C THR A 60 16.97 -0.88 12.29
N PRO A 61 15.99 -1.34 11.49
CA PRO A 61 15.00 -2.31 11.93
C PRO A 61 15.65 -3.63 12.38
N LYS A 62 15.03 -4.31 13.34
CA LYS A 62 15.53 -5.62 13.80
C LYS A 62 15.15 -6.71 12.80
N VAL A 63 16.11 -7.59 12.50
CA VAL A 63 15.87 -8.77 11.67
C VAL A 63 15.12 -9.82 12.48
N THR A 64 13.84 -9.99 12.21
CA THR A 64 12.96 -10.99 12.84
C THR A 64 13.12 -12.38 12.19
N PRO A 65 12.60 -13.46 12.79
CA PRO A 65 12.53 -14.77 12.14
C PRO A 65 11.79 -14.73 10.81
N GLU A 66 10.73 -13.93 10.70
CA GLU A 66 9.97 -13.72 9.47
C GLU A 66 10.83 -13.08 8.37
N VAL A 67 11.55 -12.01 8.69
CA VAL A 67 12.47 -11.37 7.73
C VAL A 67 13.55 -12.36 7.26
N ARG A 68 14.10 -13.18 8.17
CA ARG A 68 15.05 -14.25 7.78
C ARG A 68 14.40 -15.28 6.84
N HIS A 69 13.15 -15.66 7.11
CA HIS A 69 12.40 -16.56 6.23
C HIS A 69 12.20 -15.95 4.84
N ILE A 70 11.78 -14.68 4.75
CA ILE A 70 11.63 -13.98 3.48
C ILE A 70 12.96 -13.98 2.71
N ARG A 71 14.06 -13.62 3.37
CA ARG A 71 15.39 -13.58 2.76
C ARG A 71 15.84 -14.96 2.25
N SER A 72 15.50 -16.05 2.94
CA SER A 72 15.82 -17.41 2.50
C SER A 72 15.09 -17.83 1.20
N MET A 73 14.01 -17.14 0.84
CA MET A 73 13.24 -17.39 -0.39
C MET A 73 13.64 -16.48 -1.55
N MET A 74 14.48 -15.47 -1.30
CA MET A 74 14.93 -14.53 -2.34
C MET A 74 15.84 -15.24 -3.32
N LYS A 75 15.69 -14.87 -4.59
CA LYS A 75 16.48 -15.46 -5.67
C LYS A 75 17.67 -14.57 -5.97
N SER A 76 18.87 -15.04 -5.68
CA SER A 76 20.10 -14.32 -6.03
C SER A 76 20.27 -14.27 -7.54
N ILE A 77 20.55 -13.07 -8.06
CA ILE A 77 20.78 -12.80 -9.48
C ILE A 77 22.23 -12.42 -9.68
N ARG A 78 22.85 -13.13 -10.62
CA ARG A 78 24.15 -12.81 -11.20
C ARG A 78 24.07 -13.02 -12.70
N VAL A 79 24.47 -12.03 -13.46
CA VAL A 79 24.37 -12.07 -14.93
C VAL A 79 25.77 -11.96 -15.51
N ASP A 80 26.06 -12.83 -16.45
CA ASP A 80 27.23 -12.62 -17.31
C ASP A 80 26.96 -11.43 -18.23
N ALA A 81 27.63 -10.33 -17.96
CA ALA A 81 27.54 -9.12 -18.77
C ALA A 81 28.37 -9.19 -20.05
N SER A 82 29.15 -10.28 -20.28
CA SER A 82 29.93 -10.47 -21.49
C SER A 82 28.99 -10.57 -22.70
N GLY A 83 29.34 -9.86 -23.78
CA GLY A 83 28.56 -9.87 -25.02
C GLY A 83 27.42 -8.87 -25.14
N VAL A 84 27.11 -8.06 -24.10
CA VAL A 84 26.16 -6.95 -24.21
C VAL A 84 26.86 -5.61 -24.03
N THR A 85 26.80 -4.77 -25.05
CA THR A 85 27.28 -3.39 -24.95
C THR A 85 26.25 -2.55 -24.22
N LEU A 86 26.59 -2.11 -23.01
CA LEU A 86 25.73 -1.23 -22.22
C LEU A 86 25.90 0.23 -22.67
N PRO A 87 24.84 1.04 -22.69
CA PRO A 87 24.94 2.48 -22.90
C PRO A 87 25.71 3.14 -21.74
N LEU A 88 26.28 4.32 -21.97
CA LEU A 88 26.97 5.08 -20.93
C LEU A 88 26.02 5.57 -19.80
N ALA A 89 24.74 5.66 -20.06
CA ALA A 89 23.75 6.05 -19.06
C ALA A 89 22.38 5.44 -19.34
N VAL A 90 21.66 5.17 -18.27
CA VAL A 90 20.25 4.74 -18.26
C VAL A 90 19.51 5.53 -17.18
N ASP A 91 18.31 6.00 -17.47
CA ASP A 91 17.47 6.71 -16.51
C ASP A 91 16.00 6.25 -16.65
N ASN A 92 15.66 5.21 -15.91
CA ASN A 92 14.31 4.63 -15.90
C ASN A 92 13.27 5.53 -15.23
N SER A 93 13.71 6.56 -14.47
CA SER A 93 12.79 7.54 -13.89
C SER A 93 12.14 8.47 -14.93
N LYS A 94 12.62 8.44 -16.17
CA LYS A 94 12.04 9.15 -17.34
C LYS A 94 11.02 8.31 -18.11
N ASN A 95 10.91 7.02 -17.80
CA ASN A 95 9.92 6.15 -18.43
C ASN A 95 8.50 6.46 -17.91
N LYS A 96 7.50 6.26 -18.78
CA LYS A 96 6.08 6.41 -18.39
C LYS A 96 5.66 5.50 -17.24
N PHE A 97 6.41 4.42 -16.99
CA PHE A 97 6.14 3.45 -15.93
C PHE A 97 6.50 3.97 -14.53
N PHE A 98 7.37 5.00 -14.47
CA PHE A 98 7.83 5.56 -13.20
C PHE A 98 6.79 6.52 -12.61
N PRO A 99 6.42 6.35 -11.32
CA PRO A 99 5.45 7.23 -10.67
C PRO A 99 6.07 8.60 -10.33
N PRO A 100 5.23 9.61 -10.02
CA PRO A 100 5.70 10.87 -9.46
C PRO A 100 6.55 10.65 -8.20
N VAL A 101 7.49 11.58 -7.94
CA VAL A 101 8.37 11.51 -6.76
C VAL A 101 7.54 11.56 -5.47
N ILE A 102 7.73 10.54 -4.65
CA ILE A 102 7.00 10.35 -3.39
C ILE A 102 7.56 11.33 -2.33
N ASN A 103 6.66 11.88 -1.53
CA ASN A 103 6.99 12.54 -0.28
C ASN A 103 6.43 11.66 0.86
N GLN A 104 7.29 10.79 1.42
CA GLN A 104 6.89 9.82 2.44
C GLN A 104 6.54 10.49 3.77
N ASP A 105 5.72 9.81 4.56
CA ASP A 105 5.46 10.13 5.96
C ASP A 105 6.13 9.09 6.88
N GLY A 106 6.64 9.54 8.02
CA GLY A 106 7.17 8.66 9.07
C GLY A 106 8.24 7.68 8.59
N GLY A 107 8.33 6.52 9.22
CA GLY A 107 9.28 5.44 8.93
C GLY A 107 8.95 4.60 7.68
N SER A 108 8.20 5.11 6.72
CA SER A 108 7.69 4.36 5.57
C SER A 108 8.65 4.23 4.38
N CYS A 109 9.91 4.65 4.51
CA CYS A 109 10.87 4.68 3.38
C CYS A 109 11.03 3.34 2.66
N ALA A 110 11.11 2.23 3.41
CA ALA A 110 11.25 0.90 2.81
C ALA A 110 10.06 0.56 1.90
N GLN A 111 8.84 0.92 2.31
CA GLN A 111 7.64 0.69 1.53
C GLN A 111 7.48 1.70 0.39
N ALA A 112 7.90 2.95 0.57
CA ALA A 112 7.95 3.95 -0.50
C ALA A 112 8.90 3.50 -1.63
N SER A 113 10.09 2.97 -1.27
CA SER A 113 11.04 2.43 -2.24
C SER A 113 10.52 1.14 -2.89
N SER A 114 10.11 0.14 -2.10
CA SER A 114 9.72 -1.18 -2.63
C SER A 114 8.39 -1.16 -3.36
N ILE A 115 7.32 -0.67 -2.72
CA ILE A 115 5.97 -0.70 -3.29
C ILE A 115 5.68 0.56 -4.10
N GLY A 116 5.99 1.74 -3.53
CA GLY A 116 5.72 3.01 -4.19
C GLY A 116 6.47 3.17 -5.51
N TYR A 117 7.74 2.80 -5.57
CA TYR A 117 8.55 2.89 -6.79
C TYR A 117 8.70 1.57 -7.51
N VAL A 118 9.40 0.57 -6.92
CA VAL A 118 9.80 -0.64 -7.65
C VAL A 118 8.60 -1.44 -8.12
N PHE A 119 7.67 -1.80 -7.23
CA PHE A 119 6.49 -2.60 -7.59
C PHE A 119 5.57 -1.83 -8.54
N THR A 120 5.33 -0.53 -8.29
CA THR A 120 4.54 0.33 -9.19
C THR A 120 5.13 0.36 -10.59
N TYR A 121 6.44 0.57 -10.70
CA TYR A 121 7.14 0.59 -11.98
C TYR A 121 7.01 -0.75 -12.72
N GLU A 122 7.30 -1.86 -12.04
CA GLU A 122 7.29 -3.19 -12.65
C GLU A 122 5.90 -3.63 -13.12
N ILE A 123 4.83 -3.36 -12.35
CA ILE A 123 3.46 -3.64 -12.79
C ILE A 123 3.07 -2.76 -13.99
N ASN A 124 3.44 -1.47 -13.99
CA ASN A 124 3.16 -0.61 -15.13
C ASN A 124 3.97 -1.01 -16.36
N ARG A 125 5.21 -1.48 -16.20
CA ARG A 125 6.03 -2.04 -17.27
C ARG A 125 5.41 -3.31 -17.85
N LEU A 126 4.92 -4.22 -16.99
CA LEU A 126 4.22 -5.44 -17.41
C LEU A 126 2.95 -5.14 -18.20
N LEU A 127 2.18 -4.12 -17.80
CA LEU A 127 0.87 -3.79 -18.37
C LEU A 127 0.91 -2.62 -19.37
N ASP A 128 2.08 -2.11 -19.71
CA ASP A 128 2.32 -0.96 -20.59
C ASP A 128 1.54 0.30 -20.21
N ARG A 129 1.35 0.57 -18.90
CA ARG A 129 0.55 1.69 -18.39
C ARG A 129 1.42 2.89 -18.01
N ASN A 130 0.84 4.09 -18.07
CA ASN A 130 1.49 5.30 -17.57
C ASN A 130 1.15 5.51 -16.09
N ALA A 131 2.17 5.42 -15.21
CA ALA A 131 2.01 5.56 -13.77
C ALA A 131 1.46 6.93 -13.35
N SER A 132 1.78 8.00 -14.11
CA SER A 132 1.32 9.35 -13.80
C SER A 132 -0.12 9.64 -14.25
N ALA A 133 -0.70 8.78 -15.11
CA ALA A 133 -2.00 9.04 -15.72
C ALA A 133 -3.17 8.87 -14.74
N SER A 134 -3.06 7.97 -13.74
CA SER A 134 -4.14 7.68 -12.80
C SER A 134 -3.58 7.21 -11.45
N ALA A 135 -4.34 7.45 -10.38
CA ALA A 135 -4.10 6.84 -9.06
C ALA A 135 -4.28 5.30 -9.07
N ASP A 136 -5.03 4.76 -10.05
CA ASP A 136 -5.17 3.30 -10.25
C ASP A 136 -3.90 2.66 -10.79
N ASN A 137 -2.99 3.43 -11.37
CA ASN A 137 -1.72 2.97 -11.88
C ASN A 137 -0.59 3.07 -10.85
N ARG A 138 -0.84 3.56 -9.65
CA ARG A 138 0.13 3.67 -8.57
C ARG A 138 -0.31 2.85 -7.37
N PHE A 139 0.63 2.14 -6.75
CA PHE A 139 0.35 1.31 -5.59
C PHE A 139 0.66 2.04 -4.28
N ALA A 140 -0.28 1.91 -3.33
CA ALA A 140 -0.24 2.63 -2.08
C ALA A 140 0.81 2.03 -1.13
N TYR A 141 2.00 2.62 -1.06
CA TYR A 141 3.05 2.20 -0.14
C TYR A 141 2.60 2.27 1.33
N LYS A 142 1.66 3.15 1.66
CA LYS A 142 1.07 3.23 2.99
C LYS A 142 0.17 2.04 3.34
N PHE A 143 -0.43 1.40 2.34
CA PHE A 143 -1.18 0.16 2.57
C PHE A 143 -0.25 -0.92 3.15
N SER A 144 0.89 -1.17 2.50
CA SER A 144 1.87 -2.14 3.01
C SER A 144 2.50 -1.68 4.32
N TRP A 145 2.84 -0.41 4.46
CA TRP A 145 3.41 0.11 5.69
C TRP A 145 2.48 -0.06 6.90
N ASN A 146 1.19 0.26 6.74
CA ASN A 146 0.19 0.11 7.80
C ASN A 146 -0.10 -1.35 8.17
N MET A 147 0.19 -2.29 7.27
CA MET A 147 0.12 -3.71 7.55
C MET A 147 1.36 -4.25 8.30
N LEU A 148 2.51 -3.54 8.23
CA LEU A 148 3.81 -4.04 8.66
C LEU A 148 4.42 -3.26 9.84
N ASN A 149 3.89 -2.11 10.23
CA ASN A 149 4.50 -1.23 11.23
C ASN A 149 4.03 -1.48 12.67
N ASP A 150 3.26 -2.53 12.94
CA ASP A 150 2.69 -2.88 14.24
C ASP A 150 1.88 -1.77 14.92
N GLY A 151 1.38 -0.82 14.12
CA GLY A 151 0.58 0.30 14.63
C GLY A 151 1.40 1.41 15.28
N GLU A 152 2.71 1.40 15.11
CA GLU A 152 3.63 2.44 15.57
C GLU A 152 4.40 3.04 14.39
N ASP A 153 4.94 4.25 14.54
CA ASP A 153 5.78 4.86 13.52
C ASP A 153 7.17 4.20 13.50
N GLN A 154 7.25 3.02 12.88
CA GLN A 154 8.46 2.23 12.78
C GLN A 154 8.92 2.07 11.33
N GLY A 155 10.22 1.91 11.15
CA GLY A 155 10.82 1.45 9.91
C GLY A 155 10.58 -0.04 9.68
N GLY A 156 10.92 -0.51 8.49
CA GLY A 156 10.85 -1.92 8.09
C GLY A 156 11.83 -2.22 6.97
N PHE A 157 11.69 -3.39 6.36
CA PHE A 157 12.51 -3.83 5.25
C PHE A 157 11.71 -3.84 3.94
N ALA A 158 12.37 -3.58 2.83
CA ALA A 158 11.76 -3.57 1.50
C ALA A 158 11.15 -4.93 1.13
N GLU A 159 11.85 -6.03 1.45
CA GLU A 159 11.41 -7.39 1.19
C GLU A 159 10.12 -7.78 1.90
N GLN A 160 9.78 -7.15 3.02
CA GLN A 160 8.49 -7.38 3.69
C GLN A 160 7.31 -6.88 2.84
N GLY A 161 7.44 -5.70 2.21
CA GLY A 161 6.44 -5.19 1.28
C GLY A 161 6.29 -6.07 0.03
N PHE A 162 7.41 -6.51 -0.53
CA PHE A 162 7.40 -7.45 -1.66
C PHE A 162 6.75 -8.78 -1.30
N TYR A 163 7.02 -9.32 -0.12
CA TYR A 163 6.39 -10.55 0.37
C TYR A 163 4.89 -10.38 0.58
N LEU A 164 4.46 -9.25 1.14
CA LEU A 164 3.04 -8.90 1.26
C LEU A 164 2.38 -8.88 -0.13
N ALA A 165 3.00 -8.20 -1.10
CA ALA A 165 2.51 -8.16 -2.48
C ALA A 165 2.50 -9.55 -3.15
N GLN A 166 3.46 -10.41 -2.84
CA GLN A 166 3.49 -11.79 -3.34
C GLN A 166 2.33 -12.63 -2.81
N ARG A 167 1.98 -12.46 -1.55
CA ARG A 167 0.96 -13.27 -0.87
C ARG A 167 -0.46 -12.77 -1.08
N TYR A 168 -0.68 -11.45 -1.05
CA TYR A 168 -2.01 -10.84 -1.00
C TYR A 168 -2.29 -9.84 -2.10
N GLY A 169 -1.26 -9.48 -2.85
CA GLY A 169 -1.36 -8.36 -3.78
C GLY A 169 -1.28 -7.00 -3.08
N MET A 170 -1.58 -5.93 -3.82
CA MET A 170 -1.36 -4.58 -3.35
C MET A 170 -2.48 -3.63 -3.80
N MET A 171 -3.02 -2.85 -2.87
CA MET A 171 -4.02 -1.82 -3.21
C MET A 171 -3.39 -0.66 -3.96
N THR A 172 -4.15 -0.11 -4.90
CA THR A 172 -3.79 1.13 -5.59
C THR A 172 -3.99 2.35 -4.69
N GLU A 173 -3.43 3.49 -5.08
CA GLU A 173 -3.68 4.77 -4.41
C GLU A 173 -5.16 5.17 -4.50
N SER A 174 -5.86 4.78 -5.56
CA SER A 174 -7.29 5.02 -5.72
C SER A 174 -8.12 4.26 -4.67
N ASP A 175 -7.76 3.01 -4.36
CA ASP A 175 -8.47 2.17 -3.40
C ASP A 175 -8.16 2.50 -1.94
N TYR A 176 -6.91 2.83 -1.63
CA TYR A 176 -6.45 3.05 -0.26
C TYR A 176 -6.31 4.53 0.10
N GLY A 177 -5.77 5.34 -0.83
CA GLY A 177 -5.39 6.73 -0.62
C GLY A 177 -4.04 6.85 0.10
N ASN A 178 -3.42 8.02 -0.08
CA ASN A 178 -2.13 8.37 0.55
C ASN A 178 -2.28 9.42 1.65
N SER A 179 -3.46 9.54 2.28
CA SER A 179 -3.64 10.51 3.36
C SER A 179 -2.77 10.15 4.56
N GLY A 180 -1.79 11.01 4.87
CA GLY A 180 -0.74 10.79 5.85
C GLY A 180 -1.15 10.74 7.32
N LEU A 181 -2.42 10.94 7.63
CA LEU A 181 -2.87 11.16 9.00
C LEU A 181 -3.18 9.88 9.78
N TYR A 182 -3.23 8.70 9.13
CA TYR A 182 -3.66 7.46 9.79
C TYR A 182 -2.67 6.33 9.50
N GLN A 183 -1.58 6.32 10.24
CA GLN A 183 -0.49 5.33 10.14
C GLN A 183 -0.93 3.89 10.44
N PHE A 184 -2.11 3.71 11.03
CA PHE A 184 -2.58 2.43 11.55
C PHE A 184 -3.86 1.95 10.85
N ARG A 185 -4.30 2.65 9.81
CA ARG A 185 -5.55 2.34 9.13
C ARG A 185 -5.44 1.11 8.26
N TRP A 186 -6.35 0.16 8.45
CA TRP A 186 -6.64 -0.86 7.48
C TRP A 186 -7.88 -0.48 6.66
N ALA A 187 -7.82 -0.73 5.36
CA ALA A 187 -8.96 -0.48 4.49
C ALA A 187 -10.11 -1.44 4.81
N THR A 188 -11.34 -1.00 4.57
CA THR A 188 -12.52 -1.86 4.58
C THR A 188 -13.16 -1.83 3.21
N GLY A 189 -13.73 -2.97 2.80
CA GLY A 189 -14.41 -3.18 1.52
C GLY A 189 -13.83 -4.36 0.75
N TYR A 190 -14.63 -5.42 0.58
CA TYR A 190 -14.28 -6.64 -0.16
C TYR A 190 -13.65 -6.35 -1.52
N ASP A 191 -14.27 -5.46 -2.31
CA ASP A 191 -13.85 -5.18 -3.68
C ASP A 191 -12.43 -4.60 -3.78
N LYS A 192 -12.01 -3.83 -2.77
CA LYS A 192 -10.66 -3.25 -2.72
C LYS A 192 -9.60 -4.33 -2.53
N TYR A 193 -9.86 -5.26 -1.63
CA TYR A 193 -8.97 -6.41 -1.40
C TYR A 193 -8.97 -7.38 -2.59
N LEU A 194 -10.12 -7.60 -3.23
CA LEU A 194 -10.21 -8.41 -4.44
C LEU A 194 -9.37 -7.80 -5.57
N ARG A 195 -9.53 -6.48 -5.85
CA ARG A 195 -8.71 -5.79 -6.84
C ARG A 195 -7.22 -5.85 -6.52
N ALA A 196 -6.85 -5.72 -5.25
CA ALA A 196 -5.45 -5.84 -4.83
C ALA A 196 -4.84 -7.19 -5.18
N MET A 197 -5.61 -8.29 -5.10
CA MET A 197 -5.13 -9.65 -5.40
C MET A 197 -4.63 -9.84 -6.83
N HIS A 198 -5.11 -9.03 -7.78
CA HIS A 198 -4.71 -9.15 -9.19
C HIS A 198 -3.27 -8.74 -9.48
N TYR A 199 -2.61 -8.01 -8.58
CA TYR A 199 -1.27 -7.48 -8.78
C TYR A 199 -0.30 -8.12 -7.78
N ARG A 200 0.55 -9.02 -8.27
CA ARG A 200 1.40 -9.84 -7.42
C ARG A 200 2.89 -9.70 -7.75
N VAL A 201 3.71 -9.80 -6.73
CA VAL A 201 5.11 -10.16 -6.90
C VAL A 201 5.17 -11.65 -7.23
N LYS A 202 5.85 -11.99 -8.33
CA LYS A 202 6.14 -13.37 -8.74
C LYS A 202 7.39 -13.92 -8.06
N GLU A 203 8.46 -13.14 -8.09
CA GLU A 203 9.75 -13.48 -7.49
C GLU A 203 10.36 -12.25 -6.82
N ILE A 204 10.96 -12.44 -5.65
CA ILE A 204 11.78 -11.42 -4.98
C ILE A 204 13.23 -11.74 -5.34
N LEU A 205 13.94 -10.75 -5.86
CA LEU A 205 15.30 -10.88 -6.39
C LEU A 205 16.28 -10.16 -5.47
N GLU A 206 17.47 -10.75 -5.32
CA GLU A 206 18.57 -10.21 -4.55
C GLU A 206 19.81 -10.07 -5.43
N PHE A 207 20.51 -8.96 -5.31
CA PHE A 207 21.70 -8.61 -6.05
C PHE A 207 22.83 -8.23 -5.10
N ASN A 208 24.05 -8.68 -5.39
CA ASN A 208 25.22 -8.17 -4.69
C ASN A 208 25.46 -6.70 -5.09
N ALA A 209 25.47 -5.81 -4.12
CA ALA A 209 25.60 -4.37 -4.34
C ALA A 209 26.96 -3.97 -4.95
N ALA A 210 28.01 -4.79 -4.76
CA ALA A 210 29.33 -4.57 -5.37
C ALA A 210 29.44 -5.08 -6.82
N ASP A 211 28.46 -5.87 -7.30
CA ASP A 211 28.45 -6.37 -8.69
C ASP A 211 27.81 -5.34 -9.64
N ILE A 212 28.54 -4.24 -9.89
CA ILE A 212 28.07 -3.12 -10.70
C ILE A 212 27.65 -3.58 -12.12
N ALA A 213 28.29 -4.59 -12.68
CA ALA A 213 27.95 -5.08 -14.00
C ALA A 213 26.55 -5.72 -14.05
N THR A 214 26.24 -6.59 -13.10
CA THR A 214 24.91 -7.20 -12.97
C THR A 214 23.83 -6.14 -12.67
N LEU A 215 24.11 -5.15 -11.79
CA LEU A 215 23.17 -4.07 -11.47
C LEU A 215 22.86 -3.20 -12.71
N LYS A 216 23.89 -2.85 -13.50
CA LYS A 216 23.71 -2.10 -14.76
C LYS A 216 22.90 -2.89 -15.78
N ARG A 217 23.11 -4.21 -15.90
CA ARG A 217 22.30 -5.09 -16.76
C ARG A 217 20.85 -5.10 -16.35
N TRP A 218 20.58 -5.19 -15.05
CA TRP A 218 19.19 -5.09 -14.55
C TRP A 218 18.54 -3.73 -14.88
N LEU A 219 19.27 -2.64 -14.66
CA LEU A 219 18.80 -1.29 -14.95
C LEU A 219 18.64 -1.01 -16.46
N TYR A 220 19.35 -1.72 -17.31
CA TYR A 220 19.29 -1.54 -18.76
C TYR A 220 18.16 -2.35 -19.42
N ASP A 221 18.13 -3.65 -19.17
CA ASP A 221 17.26 -4.60 -19.88
C ASP A 221 16.61 -5.65 -18.96
N ALA A 222 16.46 -5.37 -17.68
CA ALA A 222 15.97 -6.29 -16.64
C ALA A 222 16.72 -7.63 -16.58
N ALA A 223 17.97 -7.65 -17.09
CA ALA A 223 18.84 -8.83 -17.20
C ALA A 223 18.21 -10.00 -17.99
N ASP A 224 17.25 -9.74 -18.85
CA ASP A 224 16.56 -10.72 -19.68
C ASP A 224 16.38 -10.29 -21.16
N GLY A 225 16.97 -9.15 -21.54
CA GLY A 225 16.87 -8.59 -22.88
C GLY A 225 15.59 -7.80 -23.14
N SER A 226 14.85 -7.44 -22.10
CA SER A 226 13.69 -6.56 -22.21
C SER A 226 14.06 -5.19 -22.79
N ALA A 227 13.15 -4.55 -23.52
CA ALA A 227 13.38 -3.23 -24.10
C ALA A 227 13.56 -2.11 -23.04
N THR A 228 13.22 -2.38 -21.80
CA THR A 228 13.30 -1.44 -20.68
C THR A 228 13.76 -2.18 -19.44
N GLY A 229 14.74 -1.64 -18.73
CA GLY A 229 15.27 -2.21 -17.50
C GLY A 229 14.33 -2.05 -16.31
N GLY A 230 14.73 -2.67 -15.20
CA GLY A 230 14.03 -2.61 -13.91
C GLY A 230 14.58 -1.52 -12.98
N LEU A 231 14.08 -1.49 -11.76
CA LEU A 231 14.54 -0.66 -10.66
C LEU A 231 15.09 -1.53 -9.53
N LEU A 232 15.87 -0.91 -8.62
CA LEU A 232 16.43 -1.58 -7.45
C LEU A 232 16.10 -0.79 -6.19
N THR A 233 15.79 -1.48 -5.09
CA THR A 233 15.75 -0.88 -3.76
C THR A 233 17.00 -1.24 -2.97
N PHE A 234 17.49 -0.30 -2.16
CA PHE A 234 18.64 -0.48 -1.28
C PHE A 234 18.46 0.33 -0.01
N SER A 235 19.27 0.05 1.01
CA SER A 235 19.29 0.79 2.26
C SER A 235 20.63 1.49 2.48
N SER A 236 20.55 2.68 3.08
CA SER A 236 21.68 3.50 3.47
C SER A 236 21.44 4.14 4.84
N GLN A 237 22.51 4.56 5.51
CA GLN A 237 22.41 5.54 6.58
C GLN A 237 22.35 6.93 5.95
N SER A 238 21.52 7.83 6.51
CA SER A 238 21.26 9.13 5.88
C SER A 238 21.35 10.34 6.83
N SER A 239 21.52 10.12 8.13
CA SER A 239 21.64 11.22 9.10
C SER A 239 23.04 11.82 9.04
N GLY A 240 23.14 13.00 8.40
CA GLY A 240 24.41 13.72 8.28
C GLY A 240 25.26 13.31 7.07
N TRP A 241 24.69 12.64 6.08
CA TRP A 241 25.36 12.51 4.77
C TRP A 241 25.61 13.89 4.13
N THR A 242 26.56 13.94 3.19
CA THR A 242 26.83 15.18 2.44
C THR A 242 26.49 14.94 0.97
N ILE A 243 25.61 15.80 0.45
CA ILE A 243 25.26 15.86 -0.97
C ILE A 243 25.62 17.26 -1.49
N ASN A 244 26.46 17.29 -2.53
CA ASN A 244 26.75 18.49 -3.27
C ASN A 244 25.63 18.72 -4.30
N ASP A 245 24.78 19.71 -4.09
CA ASP A 245 23.65 20.07 -4.97
C ASP A 245 24.07 20.99 -6.14
N HIS A 246 25.38 21.21 -6.34
CA HIS A 246 25.97 22.02 -7.40
C HIS A 246 27.00 21.24 -8.21
N TYR A 247 26.79 19.94 -8.41
CA TYR A 247 27.65 19.13 -9.28
C TYR A 247 27.52 19.62 -10.72
N ASP A 248 28.65 19.99 -11.32
CA ASP A 248 28.79 20.50 -12.69
C ASP A 248 29.74 19.65 -13.55
N GLY A 249 30.16 18.51 -13.03
CA GLY A 249 31.04 17.58 -13.74
C GLY A 249 30.34 16.84 -14.90
N PRO A 250 31.10 15.98 -15.61
CA PRO A 250 30.58 15.24 -16.76
C PRO A 250 29.37 14.39 -16.41
N SER A 251 28.34 14.37 -17.27
CA SER A 251 27.13 13.58 -17.11
C SER A 251 26.38 13.46 -18.44
N LYS A 252 25.66 12.35 -18.65
CA LYS A 252 24.69 12.16 -19.75
C LYS A 252 23.27 12.47 -19.31
N THR A 253 22.98 12.35 -18.03
CA THR A 253 21.61 12.47 -17.48
C THR A 253 21.30 13.87 -16.93
N GLY A 254 22.34 14.64 -16.60
CA GLY A 254 22.26 16.08 -16.31
C GLY A 254 21.73 16.41 -14.93
N TYR A 255 21.91 15.53 -13.92
CA TYR A 255 21.60 15.86 -12.53
C TYR A 255 22.76 16.64 -11.89
N HIS A 256 22.43 17.51 -10.93
CA HIS A 256 23.37 18.41 -10.28
C HIS A 256 23.61 18.07 -8.80
N SER A 257 23.03 16.97 -8.30
CA SER A 257 23.23 16.55 -6.91
C SER A 257 24.08 15.27 -6.89
N LEU A 258 25.19 15.30 -6.16
CA LEU A 258 26.14 14.21 -6.00
C LEU A 258 26.39 13.93 -4.52
N LEU A 259 26.17 12.69 -4.08
CA LEU A 259 26.53 12.26 -2.73
C LEU A 259 28.06 12.16 -2.65
N THR A 260 28.65 12.90 -1.70
CA THR A 260 30.10 12.98 -1.51
C THR A 260 30.55 12.33 -0.20
N GLN A 261 29.64 12.12 0.77
CA GLN A 261 29.96 11.47 2.03
C GLN A 261 28.74 10.68 2.54
N LEU A 262 28.94 9.43 2.93
CA LEU A 262 27.94 8.60 3.58
C LEU A 262 27.78 8.97 5.06
N ALA A 263 26.59 8.72 5.57
CA ALA A 263 26.29 8.78 7.01
C ALA A 263 26.52 7.43 7.68
N THR A 264 26.63 7.42 9.02
CA THR A 264 26.76 6.20 9.83
C THR A 264 25.52 5.89 10.68
N THR A 265 24.50 6.75 10.64
CA THR A 265 23.25 6.60 11.40
C THR A 265 22.06 7.03 10.57
N GLY A 266 20.86 6.68 11.04
CA GLY A 266 19.60 7.08 10.40
C GLY A 266 19.27 6.18 9.20
N ALA A 267 18.82 4.96 9.48
CA ALA A 267 18.44 3.99 8.44
C ALA A 267 17.39 4.57 7.47
N HIS A 268 17.66 4.44 6.19
CA HIS A 268 16.82 4.94 5.11
C HIS A 268 16.87 4.02 3.89
N ALA A 269 15.73 3.75 3.29
CA ALA A 269 15.64 2.99 2.06
C ALA A 269 15.30 3.90 0.87
N MET A 270 15.94 3.66 -0.27
CA MET A 270 15.81 4.45 -1.50
C MET A 270 15.80 3.55 -2.72
N THR A 271 15.59 4.15 -3.89
CA THR A 271 15.46 3.44 -5.16
C THR A 271 16.54 3.88 -6.15
N ILE A 272 17.29 2.92 -6.68
CA ILE A 272 18.16 3.14 -7.85
C ILE A 272 17.29 3.05 -9.10
N VAL A 273 17.28 4.12 -9.88
CA VAL A 273 16.47 4.26 -11.09
C VAL A 273 17.29 4.25 -12.38
N GLY A 274 18.61 4.24 -12.26
CA GLY A 274 19.50 4.26 -13.41
C GLY A 274 20.97 4.41 -13.02
N TYR A 275 21.78 4.75 -14.00
CA TYR A 275 23.20 4.99 -13.83
C TYR A 275 23.74 5.97 -14.87
N ASP A 276 24.91 6.55 -14.60
CA ASP A 276 25.66 7.42 -15.51
C ASP A 276 27.16 7.20 -15.32
N ASP A 277 27.82 6.59 -16.31
CA ASP A 277 29.24 6.21 -16.28
C ASP A 277 30.17 7.41 -16.40
N LEU A 278 29.67 8.58 -16.81
CA LEU A 278 30.51 9.78 -16.98
C LEU A 278 30.67 10.57 -15.68
N VAL A 279 29.81 10.35 -14.68
CA VAL A 279 29.90 11.08 -13.41
C VAL A 279 31.25 10.86 -12.75
N GLU A 280 31.92 11.94 -12.35
CA GLU A 280 33.21 11.92 -11.68
C GLU A 280 33.04 12.20 -10.20
N PHE A 281 33.76 11.48 -9.37
CA PHE A 281 33.78 11.61 -7.93
C PHE A 281 35.22 11.47 -7.42
N ASN A 282 35.64 12.40 -6.55
CA ASN A 282 36.92 12.29 -5.85
C ASN A 282 36.66 11.70 -4.45
N ASP A 283 37.40 10.64 -4.13
CA ASP A 283 37.37 10.06 -2.80
C ASP A 283 38.07 10.99 -1.78
N PRO A 284 38.04 10.67 -0.47
CA PRO A 284 38.69 11.50 0.55
C PRO A 284 40.20 11.70 0.36
N ASP A 285 40.87 10.79 -0.36
CA ASP A 285 42.29 10.87 -0.66
C ASP A 285 42.56 11.68 -1.94
N GLY A 286 41.53 12.22 -2.58
CA GLY A 286 41.59 13.02 -3.79
C GLY A 286 41.72 12.21 -5.08
N LYS A 287 41.56 10.88 -5.04
CA LYS A 287 41.59 10.04 -6.21
C LYS A 287 40.26 10.08 -6.94
N MET A 288 40.31 10.30 -8.26
CA MET A 288 39.11 10.35 -9.09
C MET A 288 38.61 8.95 -9.42
N HIS A 289 37.29 8.77 -9.25
CA HIS A 289 36.52 7.59 -9.67
C HIS A 289 35.45 7.99 -10.66
N LYS A 290 35.03 7.05 -11.53
CA LYS A 290 33.99 7.30 -12.54
C LYS A 290 32.78 6.39 -12.33
N GLY A 291 31.64 6.95 -12.65
CA GLY A 291 30.35 6.28 -12.66
C GLY A 291 29.59 6.34 -11.34
N ALA A 292 28.30 6.57 -11.47
CA ALA A 292 27.37 6.65 -10.35
C ALA A 292 26.02 6.04 -10.71
N PHE A 293 25.32 5.52 -9.70
CA PHE A 293 23.91 5.25 -9.80
C PHE A 293 23.10 6.54 -9.68
N ILE A 294 21.93 6.56 -10.33
CA ILE A 294 20.92 7.60 -10.15
C ILE A 294 19.95 7.09 -9.09
N VAL A 295 19.88 7.78 -7.97
CA VAL A 295 18.98 7.47 -6.85
C VAL A 295 17.76 8.38 -6.90
N CYS A 296 16.57 7.81 -6.75
CA CYS A 296 15.35 8.55 -6.44
C CYS A 296 15.01 8.37 -4.96
N ASN A 297 14.96 9.49 -4.25
CA ASN A 297 14.58 9.57 -2.85
C ASN A 297 13.05 9.69 -2.71
N SER A 298 12.53 9.44 -1.52
CA SER A 298 11.12 9.59 -1.17
C SER A 298 10.84 10.80 -0.27
N TRP A 299 11.60 11.89 -0.46
CA TRP A 299 11.47 13.14 0.31
C TRP A 299 10.90 14.30 -0.51
N GLY A 300 10.14 14.00 -1.57
CA GLY A 300 9.54 14.98 -2.43
C GLY A 300 10.50 15.61 -3.44
N THR A 301 9.94 16.40 -4.34
CA THR A 301 10.69 17.08 -5.43
C THR A 301 11.46 18.30 -4.97
N PHE A 302 11.30 18.73 -3.73
CA PHE A 302 12.04 19.86 -3.15
C PHE A 302 13.39 19.45 -2.57
N SER A 303 13.68 18.15 -2.44
CA SER A 303 14.98 17.64 -2.00
C SER A 303 15.88 17.40 -3.21
N HIS A 304 17.15 17.83 -3.10
CA HIS A 304 18.18 17.64 -4.12
C HIS A 304 17.71 18.05 -5.53
N ASP A 305 18.16 17.38 -6.58
CA ASP A 305 17.69 17.65 -7.95
C ASP A 305 16.33 17.00 -8.20
N LYS A 306 15.25 17.66 -7.74
CA LYS A 306 13.86 17.18 -7.87
C LYS A 306 13.66 15.77 -7.33
N GLY A 307 14.29 15.47 -6.18
CA GLY A 307 14.22 14.20 -5.50
C GLY A 307 15.25 13.17 -5.96
N ARG A 308 16.23 13.57 -6.78
CA ARG A 308 17.26 12.67 -7.34
C ARG A 308 18.66 13.14 -6.99
N PHE A 309 19.62 12.20 -6.98
CA PHE A 309 21.04 12.49 -6.84
C PHE A 309 21.88 11.32 -7.38
N TYR A 310 23.15 11.58 -7.68
CA TYR A 310 24.12 10.58 -8.02
C TYR A 310 24.73 9.94 -6.77
N LEU A 311 24.84 8.61 -6.79
CA LEU A 311 25.51 7.81 -5.78
C LEU A 311 26.68 7.07 -6.44
N PRO A 312 27.95 7.48 -6.24
CA PRO A 312 29.11 6.90 -6.86
C PRO A 312 29.21 5.38 -6.66
N TYR A 313 29.59 4.63 -7.70
CA TYR A 313 29.83 3.19 -7.60
C TYR A 313 30.89 2.84 -6.57
N TRP A 314 31.84 3.75 -6.38
CA TRP A 314 32.94 3.61 -5.44
C TRP A 314 32.46 3.24 -4.03
N PHE A 315 31.37 3.82 -3.57
CA PHE A 315 30.84 3.53 -2.23
C PHE A 315 30.39 2.06 -2.07
N PHE A 316 30.03 1.38 -3.16
CA PHE A 316 29.63 -0.03 -3.12
C PHE A 316 30.79 -0.98 -3.33
N THR A 317 31.86 -0.54 -4.00
CA THR A 317 33.03 -1.35 -4.32
C THR A 317 34.14 -1.21 -3.30
N ASP A 318 34.15 -0.13 -2.52
CA ASP A 318 35.07 0.04 -1.40
C ASP A 318 34.49 -0.64 -0.15
N HIS A 319 35.11 -1.74 0.26
CA HIS A 319 34.68 -2.58 1.37
C HIS A 319 34.61 -1.89 2.74
N GLN A 320 35.15 -0.67 2.90
CA GLN A 320 35.08 0.08 4.15
C GLN A 320 33.69 0.65 4.45
N HIS A 321 32.81 0.73 3.44
CA HIS A 321 31.51 1.39 3.57
C HIS A 321 30.31 0.44 3.61
N THR A 322 30.45 -0.80 3.13
CA THR A 322 29.33 -1.69 2.85
C THR A 322 28.60 -2.24 4.10
N ASP A 323 29.26 -2.34 5.23
CA ASP A 323 28.62 -2.95 6.43
C ASP A 323 28.05 -1.93 7.43
N LEU A 324 28.45 -0.66 7.35
CA LEU A 324 28.06 0.37 8.29
C LEU A 324 27.08 1.38 7.70
N SER A 325 27.24 1.73 6.45
CA SER A 325 26.56 2.86 5.82
C SER A 325 25.64 2.49 4.66
N LEU A 326 25.94 1.41 3.94
CA LEU A 326 25.17 0.91 2.80
C LEU A 326 24.85 -0.58 2.96
N SER A 327 23.71 -1.01 2.42
CA SER A 327 23.42 -2.44 2.33
C SER A 327 24.35 -3.12 1.31
N SER A 328 24.88 -4.30 1.68
CA SER A 328 25.65 -5.17 0.78
C SER A 328 24.79 -5.86 -0.27
N GLN A 329 23.47 -5.77 -0.14
CA GLN A 329 22.48 -6.37 -1.05
C GLN A 329 21.48 -5.32 -1.50
N MET A 330 21.03 -5.45 -2.74
CA MET A 330 19.94 -4.70 -3.33
C MET A 330 18.81 -5.66 -3.72
N GLN A 331 17.57 -5.19 -3.73
CA GLN A 331 16.44 -6.04 -4.11
C GLN A 331 15.68 -5.45 -5.28
N ALA A 332 15.07 -6.35 -6.05
CA ALA A 332 14.08 -6.04 -7.07
C ALA A 332 13.01 -7.13 -7.10
N VAL A 333 12.06 -7.02 -8.01
CA VAL A 333 11.01 -8.03 -8.19
C VAL A 333 10.74 -8.32 -9.65
N ARG A 334 10.30 -9.55 -9.93
CA ARG A 334 9.48 -9.84 -11.10
C ARG A 334 8.03 -9.89 -10.65
N VAL A 335 7.15 -9.35 -11.46
CA VAL A 335 5.73 -9.24 -11.15
C VAL A 335 4.86 -10.07 -12.08
N THR A 336 3.62 -10.27 -11.71
CA THR A 336 2.61 -10.99 -12.51
C THR A 336 1.22 -10.48 -12.17
N THR A 337 0.27 -10.70 -13.07
CA THR A 337 -1.14 -10.64 -12.75
C THR A 337 -1.59 -11.99 -12.16
N TYR A 338 -2.65 -11.95 -11.37
CA TYR A 338 -3.21 -13.10 -10.70
C TYR A 338 -4.74 -13.05 -10.73
N GLU A 339 -5.36 -14.18 -11.05
CA GLU A 339 -6.81 -14.34 -11.03
C GLU A 339 -7.17 -15.37 -9.97
N PRO A 340 -7.83 -14.96 -8.87
CA PRO A 340 -8.27 -15.91 -7.85
C PRO A 340 -9.37 -16.81 -8.38
N LYS A 341 -9.33 -18.10 -8.01
CA LYS A 341 -10.38 -19.08 -8.33
C LYS A 341 -11.55 -19.04 -7.34
N ALA A 342 -11.25 -18.70 -6.11
CA ALA A 342 -12.23 -18.60 -5.04
C ALA A 342 -11.75 -17.62 -3.97
N VAL A 343 -12.65 -16.82 -3.42
CA VAL A 343 -12.33 -15.79 -2.43
C VAL A 343 -13.39 -15.78 -1.34
N PHE A 344 -12.97 -15.85 -0.08
CA PHE A 344 -13.88 -15.59 1.03
C PHE A 344 -14.08 -14.07 1.20
N LYS A 345 -15.34 -13.68 1.30
CA LYS A 345 -15.78 -12.35 1.74
C LYS A 345 -16.15 -12.46 3.22
N ILE A 346 -15.45 -11.70 4.05
CA ILE A 346 -15.59 -11.77 5.51
C ILE A 346 -15.88 -10.37 6.04
N LYS A 347 -16.94 -10.27 6.84
CA LYS A 347 -17.24 -9.11 7.66
C LYS A 347 -16.99 -9.48 9.11
N ILE A 348 -16.06 -8.77 9.77
CA ILE A 348 -15.66 -9.05 11.14
C ILE A 348 -15.62 -7.76 11.96
N LYS A 349 -16.05 -7.84 13.19
CA LYS A 349 -15.99 -6.78 14.19
C LYS A 349 -15.12 -7.25 15.34
N TYR A 350 -13.96 -6.62 15.52
CA TYR A 350 -12.98 -7.06 16.51
C TYR A 350 -12.15 -5.88 17.02
N ASN A 351 -11.77 -5.90 18.29
CA ASN A 351 -11.12 -4.76 18.94
C ASN A 351 -9.60 -4.86 19.06
N SER A 352 -8.99 -6.01 18.75
CA SER A 352 -7.53 -6.22 18.72
C SER A 352 -7.11 -7.11 17.55
N ARG A 353 -6.90 -6.52 16.38
CA ARG A 353 -6.58 -7.24 15.13
C ARG A 353 -5.30 -8.08 15.22
N ASN A 354 -4.40 -7.75 16.15
CA ASN A 354 -3.15 -8.47 16.38
C ASN A 354 -3.37 -9.90 16.91
N ASP A 355 -4.52 -10.18 17.50
CA ASP A 355 -4.87 -11.52 17.98
C ASP A 355 -5.27 -12.50 16.87
N LEU A 356 -5.60 -11.96 15.68
CA LEU A 356 -6.27 -12.73 14.64
C LEU A 356 -5.32 -13.18 13.55
N SER A 357 -5.52 -14.44 13.10
CA SER A 357 -5.03 -14.91 11.81
C SER A 357 -6.14 -15.66 11.08
N PHE A 358 -6.09 -15.60 9.74
CA PHE A 358 -7.10 -16.23 8.88
C PHE A 358 -6.43 -17.34 8.07
N GLY A 359 -7.05 -18.51 8.07
CA GLY A 359 -6.58 -19.65 7.32
C GLY A 359 -7.65 -20.14 6.36
N THR A 360 -7.24 -20.62 5.19
CA THR A 360 -8.12 -21.25 4.20
C THR A 360 -7.71 -22.68 3.93
N ALA A 361 -8.68 -23.52 3.58
CA ALA A 361 -8.43 -24.87 3.09
C ALA A 361 -9.48 -25.24 2.04
N PHE A 362 -9.13 -26.18 1.18
CA PHE A 362 -9.99 -26.72 0.13
C PHE A 362 -9.95 -28.26 0.14
N ARG A 363 -11.09 -28.87 -0.11
CA ARG A 363 -11.26 -30.35 -0.21
C ARG A 363 -12.27 -30.67 -1.31
N THR A 364 -12.18 -31.89 -1.84
CA THR A 364 -13.05 -32.38 -2.91
C THR A 364 -13.88 -33.60 -2.48
N ASP A 365 -13.77 -34.02 -1.22
CA ASP A 365 -14.38 -35.28 -0.72
C ASP A 365 -15.73 -35.09 0.00
N GLY A 366 -16.23 -33.87 0.07
CA GLY A 366 -17.48 -33.54 0.76
C GLY A 366 -17.45 -33.75 2.28
N ASN A 367 -16.29 -34.05 2.87
CA ASN A 367 -16.17 -34.39 4.28
C ASN A 367 -16.12 -33.14 5.18
N THR A 368 -17.12 -33.00 6.05
CA THR A 368 -17.22 -31.91 7.03
C THR A 368 -16.73 -32.29 8.42
N THR A 369 -16.45 -33.55 8.69
CA THR A 369 -16.20 -34.07 10.04
C THR A 369 -14.73 -34.04 10.45
N SER A 370 -13.80 -34.14 9.49
CA SER A 370 -12.37 -34.08 9.78
C SER A 370 -11.83 -32.64 9.66
N THR A 371 -10.95 -32.25 10.57
CA THR A 371 -10.29 -30.92 10.54
C THR A 371 -9.42 -30.81 9.28
N PRO A 372 -9.64 -29.81 8.40
CA PRO A 372 -8.82 -29.62 7.23
C PRO A 372 -7.45 -29.02 7.61
N GLN A 373 -6.47 -29.20 6.73
CA GLN A 373 -5.17 -28.54 6.87
C GLN A 373 -5.27 -27.09 6.35
N TYR A 374 -5.27 -26.13 7.26
CA TYR A 374 -5.36 -24.72 6.91
C TYR A 374 -4.03 -24.14 6.47
N SER A 375 -4.05 -23.35 5.40
CA SER A 375 -2.98 -22.42 5.02
C SER A 375 -3.28 -21.04 5.63
N TYR A 376 -2.46 -20.60 6.58
CA TYR A 376 -2.67 -19.32 7.27
C TYR A 376 -1.94 -18.17 6.61
N ALA A 377 -2.64 -17.06 6.50
CA ALA A 377 -2.15 -15.80 6.01
C ALA A 377 -1.47 -15.00 7.16
N GLN A 378 -0.28 -15.40 7.58
CA GLN A 378 0.33 -14.86 8.80
C GLN A 378 0.77 -13.39 8.69
N ALA A 379 1.35 -12.98 7.57
CA ALA A 379 1.86 -11.61 7.41
C ALA A 379 0.77 -10.53 7.37
N PHE A 380 -0.47 -10.92 7.05
CA PHE A 380 -1.57 -9.98 6.87
C PHE A 380 -2.29 -9.62 8.18
N PHE A 381 -2.33 -10.54 9.15
CA PHE A 381 -3.25 -10.43 10.28
C PHE A 381 -2.58 -10.30 11.65
N ASN A 382 -1.30 -10.60 11.76
CA ASN A 382 -0.54 -10.41 13.00
C ASN A 382 0.31 -9.13 12.99
N ALA A 383 0.16 -8.32 11.95
CA ALA A 383 0.83 -7.04 11.82
C ALA A 383 -0.16 -5.88 11.97
N GLY A 384 0.32 -4.69 12.21
CA GLY A 384 -0.50 -3.49 12.36
C GLY A 384 -0.97 -3.19 13.78
N GLY A 385 -0.41 -3.88 14.79
CA GLY A 385 -0.52 -3.57 16.21
C GLY A 385 -1.83 -3.96 16.89
N ASP A 386 -1.85 -3.73 18.19
CA ASP A 386 -2.97 -4.04 19.09
C ASP A 386 -4.05 -2.94 19.00
N HIS A 387 -4.75 -2.89 17.87
CA HIS A 387 -5.76 -1.88 17.55
C HIS A 387 -7.06 -2.52 17.05
N PRO A 388 -8.20 -1.80 17.11
CA PRO A 388 -9.42 -2.20 16.41
C PRO A 388 -9.16 -2.45 14.92
N MET A 389 -10.03 -3.23 14.26
CA MET A 389 -9.79 -3.71 12.89
C MET A 389 -9.42 -2.62 11.88
N GLN A 390 -10.02 -1.44 11.96
CA GLN A 390 -9.66 -0.34 11.05
C GLN A 390 -8.48 0.51 11.53
N GLY A 391 -8.05 0.38 12.78
CA GLY A 391 -6.94 1.11 13.39
C GLY A 391 -7.33 1.89 14.63
N GLN A 392 -6.34 2.51 15.27
CA GLN A 392 -6.53 3.32 16.47
C GLN A 392 -7.49 4.48 16.18
N TYR A 393 -8.47 4.69 17.06
CA TYR A 393 -9.51 5.73 16.94
C TYR A 393 -10.46 5.56 15.73
N LEU A 394 -10.43 4.42 15.05
CA LEU A 394 -11.30 4.08 13.94
C LEU A 394 -12.26 2.94 14.31
N GLY A 395 -13.11 2.52 13.38
CA GLY A 395 -14.07 1.46 13.62
C GLY A 395 -13.43 0.09 13.90
N ASN A 396 -14.12 -0.73 14.67
CA ASN A 396 -13.71 -2.11 14.95
C ASN A 396 -14.29 -3.13 13.94
N GLU A 397 -15.06 -2.69 12.95
CA GLU A 397 -15.64 -3.50 11.89
C GLU A 397 -14.85 -3.36 10.60
N ILE A 398 -14.59 -4.47 9.92
CA ILE A 398 -13.91 -4.48 8.62
C ILE A 398 -14.57 -5.53 7.72
N GLU A 399 -14.62 -5.23 6.41
CA GLU A 399 -14.91 -6.20 5.37
C GLU A 399 -13.66 -6.43 4.53
N ILE A 400 -13.25 -7.69 4.40
CA ILE A 400 -12.03 -8.10 3.69
C ILE A 400 -12.30 -9.26 2.75
N ALA A 401 -11.39 -9.43 1.79
CA ALA A 401 -11.33 -10.60 0.92
C ALA A 401 -10.12 -11.47 1.29
N ILE A 402 -10.30 -12.79 1.34
CA ILE A 402 -9.24 -13.76 1.60
C ILE A 402 -9.20 -14.78 0.48
N ASP A 403 -8.04 -14.87 -0.18
CA ASP A 403 -7.79 -15.81 -1.26
C ASP A 403 -7.90 -17.26 -0.75
N ALA A 404 -8.79 -18.03 -1.36
CA ALA A 404 -9.03 -19.43 -1.07
C ALA A 404 -8.69 -20.35 -2.25
N SER A 405 -7.88 -19.86 -3.19
CA SER A 405 -7.58 -20.55 -4.45
C SER A 405 -6.55 -21.66 -4.31
N ASN A 406 -5.89 -21.79 -3.16
CA ASN A 406 -4.82 -22.77 -2.97
C ASN A 406 -5.36 -24.20 -3.06
N GLY A 407 -4.80 -24.99 -3.98
CA GLY A 407 -5.22 -26.36 -4.24
C GLY A 407 -6.55 -26.51 -5.01
N VAL A 408 -7.22 -25.39 -5.34
CA VAL A 408 -8.52 -25.40 -6.03
C VAL A 408 -8.35 -25.80 -7.50
N THR A 409 -9.15 -26.79 -7.94
CA THR A 409 -9.21 -27.24 -9.33
C THR A 409 -9.84 -26.18 -10.24
N ALA A 410 -9.59 -26.27 -11.55
CA ALA A 410 -10.12 -25.30 -12.52
C ALA A 410 -11.64 -25.41 -12.71
N ALA A 411 -12.19 -26.61 -12.58
CA ALA A 411 -13.63 -26.86 -12.66
C ALA A 411 -14.21 -27.09 -11.27
N SER A 412 -15.46 -26.70 -11.05
CA SER A 412 -16.20 -27.02 -9.83
C SER A 412 -16.72 -28.43 -9.88
N ALA A 413 -16.76 -29.09 -8.71
CA ALA A 413 -17.30 -30.44 -8.54
C ALA A 413 -18.24 -30.49 -7.33
N ASP A 414 -19.16 -31.48 -7.31
CA ASP A 414 -20.18 -31.61 -6.27
C ASP A 414 -19.61 -31.83 -4.85
N GLY A 415 -18.40 -32.40 -4.77
CA GLY A 415 -17.70 -32.61 -3.49
C GLY A 415 -16.85 -31.47 -3.01
N ASP A 416 -16.80 -30.35 -3.74
CA ASP A 416 -15.94 -29.20 -3.40
C ASP A 416 -16.40 -28.53 -2.11
N MET A 417 -15.45 -28.34 -1.21
CA MET A 417 -15.64 -27.67 0.06
C MET A 417 -14.54 -26.68 0.35
N PHE A 418 -14.93 -25.49 0.72
CA PHE A 418 -14.04 -24.40 1.10
C PHE A 418 -14.17 -24.13 2.59
N PHE A 419 -13.04 -24.05 3.27
CA PHE A 419 -12.97 -23.83 4.71
C PHE A 419 -12.27 -22.53 5.02
N LEU A 420 -12.82 -21.80 5.99
CA LEU A 420 -12.23 -20.60 6.57
C LEU A 420 -12.04 -20.82 8.06
N ALA A 421 -10.83 -20.57 8.55
CA ALA A 421 -10.52 -20.53 9.97
C ALA A 421 -10.20 -19.09 10.39
N VAL A 422 -10.89 -18.60 11.40
CA VAL A 422 -10.50 -17.40 12.16
C VAL A 422 -9.84 -17.88 13.43
N LYS A 423 -8.50 -17.80 13.50
CA LYS A 423 -7.71 -18.23 14.65
C LYS A 423 -7.44 -17.03 15.53
N LYS A 424 -7.83 -17.16 16.81
CA LYS A 424 -7.50 -16.21 17.88
C LYS A 424 -6.34 -16.76 18.71
N ALA A 425 -5.24 -16.02 18.74
CA ALA A 425 -4.11 -16.29 19.61
C ALA A 425 -3.80 -14.99 20.34
N ALA A 426 -3.79 -15.02 21.68
CA ALA A 426 -3.41 -13.85 22.48
C ALA A 426 -1.91 -13.56 22.26
N ILE A 427 -1.61 -12.63 21.36
CA ILE A 427 -0.24 -12.19 21.00
C ILE A 427 0.02 -10.81 21.61
N GLY A 428 -1.01 -9.99 21.76
CA GLY A 428 -0.94 -8.64 22.31
C GLY A 428 -1.02 -8.56 23.84
N LYS A 429 -0.85 -7.37 24.37
CA LYS A 429 -1.04 -7.06 25.80
C LYS A 429 -2.51 -7.11 26.21
N THR A 430 -3.41 -6.89 25.27
CA THR A 430 -4.85 -6.88 25.45
C THR A 430 -5.45 -8.08 24.72
N VAL A 431 -6.23 -8.87 25.43
CA VAL A 431 -6.99 -9.95 24.80
C VAL A 431 -8.21 -9.33 24.12
N GLY A 432 -8.24 -9.37 22.79
CA GLY A 432 -9.34 -8.85 22.00
C GLY A 432 -10.60 -9.69 22.12
N ASP A 433 -11.73 -9.09 21.78
CA ASP A 433 -13.01 -9.76 21.60
C ASP A 433 -13.76 -9.18 20.39
N GLY A 434 -14.75 -9.93 19.91
CA GLY A 434 -15.56 -9.54 18.78
C GLY A 434 -16.25 -10.72 18.11
N THR A 435 -16.82 -10.45 16.95
CA THR A 435 -17.72 -11.35 16.23
C THR A 435 -17.40 -11.35 14.74
N VAL A 436 -17.55 -12.52 14.12
CA VAL A 436 -17.66 -12.65 12.66
C VAL A 436 -19.12 -12.38 12.30
N GLU A 437 -19.36 -11.32 11.58
CA GLU A 437 -20.69 -10.82 11.23
C GLU A 437 -21.28 -11.49 9.98
N ALA A 438 -20.43 -11.73 8.98
CA ALA A 438 -20.82 -12.40 7.75
C ALA A 438 -19.63 -13.16 7.14
N VAL A 439 -19.94 -14.27 6.49
CA VAL A 439 -19.01 -15.07 5.68
C VAL A 439 -19.74 -15.54 4.43
N SER A 440 -19.14 -15.31 3.28
CA SER A 440 -19.53 -15.92 2.01
C SER A 440 -18.29 -16.28 1.21
N LEU A 441 -18.45 -17.16 0.23
CA LEU A 441 -17.44 -17.53 -0.75
C LEU A 441 -17.88 -17.02 -2.12
N VAL A 442 -17.00 -16.32 -2.82
CA VAL A 442 -17.17 -16.01 -4.24
C VAL A 442 -16.33 -16.98 -5.05
N ASP A 443 -16.99 -17.82 -5.84
CA ASP A 443 -16.36 -18.80 -6.74
C ASP A 443 -16.26 -18.21 -8.15
N PHE A 444 -15.04 -18.06 -8.67
CA PHE A 444 -14.71 -17.48 -9.96
C PHE A 444 -14.48 -18.54 -11.06
N ARG A 445 -14.65 -19.82 -10.79
CA ARG A 445 -14.37 -20.91 -11.74
C ARG A 445 -15.41 -21.07 -12.84
N GLY A 446 -16.59 -20.48 -12.68
CA GLY A 446 -17.64 -20.45 -13.69
C GLY A 446 -17.47 -19.34 -14.72
N ALA A 447 -18.37 -19.27 -15.69
CA ALA A 447 -18.42 -18.18 -16.67
C ALA A 447 -18.67 -16.82 -16.00
N GLU A 448 -19.41 -16.81 -14.89
CA GLU A 448 -19.66 -15.64 -14.04
C GLU A 448 -19.34 -16.01 -12.59
N PRO A 449 -18.85 -15.06 -11.78
CA PRO A 449 -18.64 -15.28 -10.36
C PRO A 449 -19.95 -15.58 -9.62
N VAL A 450 -19.92 -16.54 -8.72
CA VAL A 450 -21.09 -16.93 -7.91
C VAL A 450 -20.76 -16.79 -6.42
N GLU A 451 -21.56 -16.02 -5.69
CA GLU A 451 -21.42 -15.89 -4.24
C GLU A 451 -22.30 -16.91 -3.50
N TYR A 452 -21.67 -17.71 -2.63
CA TYR A 452 -22.31 -18.70 -1.77
C TYR A 452 -22.21 -18.24 -0.32
N LYS A 453 -23.34 -18.11 0.37
CA LYS A 453 -23.36 -17.75 1.80
C LYS A 453 -22.91 -18.94 2.65
N CYS A 454 -22.16 -18.66 3.70
CA CYS A 454 -21.86 -19.63 4.73
C CYS A 454 -23.13 -19.97 5.51
N VAL A 455 -23.40 -21.26 5.65
CA VAL A 455 -24.54 -21.79 6.41
C VAL A 455 -24.11 -22.77 7.49
N SER A 456 -22.80 -23.05 7.58
CA SER A 456 -22.22 -23.97 8.56
C SER A 456 -22.27 -23.48 10.01
N SER A 457 -22.51 -22.18 10.21
CA SER A 457 -22.59 -21.56 11.54
C SER A 457 -23.62 -20.44 11.54
N ALA A 458 -24.31 -20.27 12.67
CA ALA A 458 -25.15 -19.09 12.88
C ALA A 458 -24.26 -17.84 12.95
N LEU A 459 -24.61 -16.82 12.18
CA LEU A 459 -23.92 -15.53 12.17
C LEU A 459 -24.86 -14.45 12.75
N PRO A 460 -24.37 -13.50 13.54
CA PRO A 460 -22.98 -13.33 13.95
C PRO A 460 -22.48 -14.39 14.95
N THR A 461 -21.20 -14.76 14.85
CA THR A 461 -20.55 -15.74 15.72
C THR A 461 -19.39 -15.09 16.49
N ALA A 462 -19.34 -15.28 17.82
CA ALA A 462 -18.23 -14.80 18.65
C ALA A 462 -16.91 -15.50 18.26
N VAL A 463 -15.84 -14.72 18.15
CA VAL A 463 -14.49 -15.25 17.94
C VAL A 463 -13.96 -15.82 19.24
N LYS A 464 -13.85 -17.15 19.32
CA LYS A 464 -13.40 -17.87 20.52
C LYS A 464 -11.89 -18.09 20.52
N PRO A 465 -11.26 -18.29 21.69
CA PRO A 465 -9.87 -18.74 21.75
C PRO A 465 -9.68 -20.02 20.92
N GLY A 466 -8.56 -20.10 20.22
CA GLY A 466 -8.30 -21.17 19.24
C GLY A 466 -8.91 -20.86 17.87
N VAL A 467 -9.60 -21.80 17.27
CA VAL A 467 -10.11 -21.69 15.90
C VAL A 467 -11.63 -21.61 15.90
N THR A 468 -12.16 -20.56 15.27
CA THR A 468 -13.57 -20.47 14.86
C THR A 468 -13.61 -20.78 13.36
N ALA A 469 -14.22 -21.91 12.99
CA ALA A 469 -14.21 -22.43 11.62
C ALA A 469 -15.56 -22.25 10.93
N PHE A 470 -15.49 -21.98 9.64
CA PHE A 470 -16.63 -21.90 8.72
C PHE A 470 -16.34 -22.76 7.50
N TYR A 471 -17.38 -23.26 6.85
CA TYR A 471 -17.23 -23.87 5.54
C TYR A 471 -18.37 -23.46 4.60
N VAL A 472 -18.07 -23.50 3.31
CA VAL A 472 -19.01 -23.28 2.22
C VAL A 472 -18.87 -24.43 1.23
N GLN A 473 -19.99 -25.05 0.86
CA GLN A 473 -20.07 -26.07 -0.15
C GLN A 473 -20.86 -25.50 -1.35
N PRO A 474 -20.23 -25.27 -2.49
CA PRO A 474 -20.89 -24.68 -3.66
C PRO A 474 -22.05 -25.49 -4.23
N SER A 475 -22.04 -26.82 -4.07
CA SER A 475 -23.13 -27.71 -4.47
C SER A 475 -24.34 -27.62 -3.55
N ASP A 476 -24.22 -27.08 -2.35
CA ASP A 476 -25.34 -26.85 -1.46
C ASP A 476 -26.28 -25.80 -2.10
N ASN A 477 -27.52 -26.19 -2.41
CA ASN A 477 -28.53 -25.38 -3.13
C ASN A 477 -28.96 -24.10 -2.43
N ARG A 478 -28.22 -23.66 -1.39
CA ARG A 478 -28.43 -22.41 -0.67
C ARG A 478 -27.69 -21.26 -1.35
N LYS A 479 -27.73 -21.22 -2.68
CA LYS A 479 -27.25 -20.08 -3.47
C LYS A 479 -27.97 -18.82 -2.99
N SER A 480 -27.23 -17.73 -2.78
CA SER A 480 -27.87 -16.43 -2.71
C SER A 480 -28.64 -16.24 -4.02
N ASN A 481 -29.94 -16.06 -3.96
CA ASN A 481 -30.82 -16.05 -5.13
C ASN A 481 -30.60 -14.86 -6.07
N TYR A 482 -29.54 -14.08 -5.89
CA TYR A 482 -29.29 -12.88 -6.66
C TYR A 482 -27.81 -12.74 -7.00
N THR A 483 -27.47 -13.07 -8.23
CA THR A 483 -26.27 -12.54 -8.85
C THR A 483 -26.71 -11.28 -9.59
N VAL A 484 -26.47 -10.13 -9.02
CA VAL A 484 -26.54 -8.88 -9.79
C VAL A 484 -25.16 -8.69 -10.39
N SER A 485 -24.94 -9.17 -11.60
CA SER A 485 -23.80 -8.73 -12.40
C SER A 485 -24.11 -7.29 -12.88
N ALA A 486 -23.92 -6.33 -12.00
CA ALA A 486 -23.80 -4.95 -12.44
C ALA A 486 -22.38 -4.80 -12.99
N SER A 487 -22.22 -4.94 -14.30
CA SER A 487 -21.07 -4.37 -14.97
C SER A 487 -21.10 -2.85 -14.71
N PRO A 488 -20.17 -2.28 -13.94
CA PRO A 488 -20.23 -0.84 -13.62
C PRO A 488 -19.87 0.07 -14.78
N TYR A 489 -19.56 -0.47 -15.96
CA TYR A 489 -18.89 0.29 -17.04
C TYR A 489 -19.67 0.50 -18.33
N LYS A 490 -20.96 0.55 -18.28
CA LYS A 490 -21.68 1.17 -19.41
C LYS A 490 -22.94 1.80 -18.87
N TYR A 491 -22.93 3.12 -18.75
CA TYR A 491 -24.14 3.93 -18.95
C TYR A 491 -24.05 5.28 -18.27
N VAL A 492 -23.38 6.20 -18.91
CA VAL A 492 -23.84 7.59 -18.95
C VAL A 492 -23.72 8.02 -20.40
N GLU A 493 -24.76 7.88 -21.16
CA GLU A 493 -24.97 8.66 -22.39
C GLU A 493 -26.35 9.28 -22.32
N ASN A 494 -26.35 10.60 -22.29
CA ASN A 494 -27.42 11.49 -22.68
C ASN A 494 -28.78 11.36 -21.97
N GLY A 495 -28.85 11.67 -20.68
CA GLY A 495 -30.00 12.37 -20.06
C GLY A 495 -31.43 11.83 -20.24
N THR A 496 -31.66 10.71 -20.93
CA THR A 496 -33.00 10.13 -21.13
C THR A 496 -32.98 8.68 -20.65
N VAL A 497 -33.63 8.41 -19.52
CA VAL A 497 -33.83 7.06 -19.01
C VAL A 497 -34.82 6.34 -19.91
N SER A 498 -34.32 5.71 -20.96
CA SER A 498 -35.10 4.68 -21.68
C SER A 498 -35.10 3.42 -20.81
N SER A 499 -36.25 2.75 -20.74
CA SER A 499 -36.47 1.49 -20.05
C SER A 499 -35.35 0.47 -20.35
N ARG A 500 -34.50 0.15 -19.35
CA ARG A 500 -33.41 -0.80 -19.51
C ARG A 500 -33.87 -2.18 -19.06
N THR A 501 -33.68 -3.17 -19.91
CA THR A 501 -34.00 -4.55 -19.64
C THR A 501 -32.70 -5.30 -19.35
N PHE A 502 -32.61 -5.95 -18.19
CA PHE A 502 -31.50 -6.82 -17.81
C PHE A 502 -31.96 -8.27 -17.79
N GLY A 503 -31.14 -9.16 -18.28
CA GLY A 503 -31.37 -10.59 -18.09
C GLY A 503 -30.82 -11.04 -16.73
N ILE A 504 -31.66 -11.61 -15.88
CA ILE A 504 -31.24 -12.27 -14.64
C ILE A 504 -31.35 -13.77 -14.84
N ARG A 505 -30.26 -14.50 -14.66
CA ARG A 505 -30.26 -15.94 -14.63
C ARG A 505 -30.63 -16.40 -13.23
N THR A 506 -31.77 -17.05 -13.09
CA THR A 506 -32.25 -17.62 -11.83
C THR A 506 -31.52 -18.92 -11.51
N ALA A 507 -31.54 -19.36 -10.25
CA ALA A 507 -30.85 -20.58 -9.79
C ALA A 507 -31.26 -21.86 -10.51
N ASP A 508 -32.45 -21.89 -11.13
CA ASP A 508 -32.95 -22.96 -11.98
C ASP A 508 -32.46 -22.86 -13.45
N GLY A 509 -31.52 -21.95 -13.73
CA GLY A 509 -30.93 -21.76 -15.07
C GLY A 509 -31.77 -20.97 -16.05
N LYS A 510 -32.95 -20.49 -15.65
CA LYS A 510 -33.81 -19.69 -16.53
C LYS A 510 -33.38 -18.24 -16.53
N THR A 511 -33.48 -17.59 -17.68
CA THR A 511 -33.25 -16.16 -17.79
C THR A 511 -34.58 -15.44 -17.66
N LYS A 512 -34.69 -14.57 -16.65
CA LYS A 512 -35.82 -13.65 -16.50
C LYS A 512 -35.39 -12.25 -16.89
N LYS A 513 -36.31 -11.50 -17.49
CA LYS A 513 -36.09 -10.09 -17.83
C LYS A 513 -36.50 -9.23 -16.66
N MET A 514 -35.61 -8.33 -16.24
CA MET A 514 -35.90 -7.29 -15.25
C MET A 514 -35.92 -5.94 -15.98
N LYS A 515 -36.99 -5.20 -15.79
CA LYS A 515 -37.10 -3.79 -16.23
C LYS A 515 -37.07 -2.88 -15.03
N PHE A 516 -36.18 -1.91 -15.06
CA PHE A 516 -36.21 -0.81 -14.10
C PHE A 516 -37.18 0.26 -14.61
N GLY A 517 -38.19 0.57 -13.80
CA GLY A 517 -39.13 1.64 -14.05
C GLY A 517 -38.61 3.01 -13.59
N ASN A 518 -39.52 3.89 -13.23
CA ASN A 518 -39.17 5.24 -12.79
C ASN A 518 -38.68 5.23 -11.34
N MET A 519 -37.65 6.02 -11.08
CA MET A 519 -37.24 6.34 -9.71
C MET A 519 -38.23 7.34 -9.12
N SER A 520 -38.60 7.17 -7.86
CA SER A 520 -39.43 8.14 -7.13
C SER A 520 -38.77 9.53 -7.14
N PRO A 521 -39.53 10.62 -7.07
CA PRO A 521 -38.99 11.98 -7.10
C PRO A 521 -38.01 12.30 -5.99
N ASP A 522 -38.07 11.57 -4.87
CA ASP A 522 -37.17 11.67 -3.72
C ASP A 522 -35.93 10.78 -3.84
N GLY A 523 -35.83 9.98 -4.90
CA GLY A 523 -34.69 9.08 -5.14
C GLY A 523 -34.63 7.86 -4.22
N GLN A 524 -35.66 7.60 -3.41
CA GLN A 524 -35.63 6.56 -2.37
C GLN A 524 -36.25 5.22 -2.80
N SER A 525 -36.99 5.19 -3.90
CA SER A 525 -37.58 3.96 -4.42
C SER A 525 -37.47 3.87 -5.93
N LEU A 526 -37.30 2.65 -6.43
CA LEU A 526 -37.17 2.32 -7.84
C LEU A 526 -38.19 1.23 -8.19
N ASP A 527 -39.01 1.47 -9.21
CA ASP A 527 -39.92 0.47 -9.74
C ASP A 527 -39.14 -0.66 -10.44
N ILE A 528 -39.32 -1.89 -10.01
CA ILE A 528 -38.69 -3.07 -10.62
C ILE A 528 -39.79 -4.03 -11.07
N ARG A 529 -39.83 -4.33 -12.36
CA ARG A 529 -40.77 -5.29 -12.96
C ARG A 529 -40.02 -6.51 -13.49
N TYR A 530 -40.57 -7.69 -13.23
CA TYR A 530 -40.08 -8.98 -13.72
C TYR A 530 -40.99 -9.50 -14.84
N GLU A 531 -40.40 -9.95 -15.95
CA GLU A 531 -41.08 -10.67 -17.02
C GLU A 531 -40.42 -12.03 -17.28
#